data_98b65bfd74bb0186b2d1214b9bb13430
#
_entry.id   98b65bfd74bb0186b2d1214b9bb13430
#
_cell.length_a   1.000
_cell.length_b   1.000
_cell.length_c   1.000
_cell.angle_alpha   90.00
_cell.angle_beta   90.00
_cell.angle_gamma   90.00
#
_symmetry.space_group_name_H-M   'P 1'
#
loop_
_entity.id
_entity.type
_entity.pdbx_description
1 polymer ?
#
loop_
_entity_poly.entity_id
_entity_poly.type
_entity_poly.pdbx_seq_one_letter_code
_entity_poly.pdbx_strand_id
1 'polypeptide(L)'
;ESDTIVARVKQALEQVRMWKRRKTAPNHLSGGQKQRIAIAGILAMHPDYIVLDEPTAMLDPKGRKEVMEALQRLNQEQEMTVILITHDMEEAALASRVILLADGQMRFDGRPEKFFGADALLAEMGMEAPLSYRVRKLIDSDVFEKKIGDARVEEATIDKREKVAEYGKPGREGEASSELVDKKKNKKA
;
A
#
# COMPACT_ATOMS: atom_id res chain seq x y z
N GLU A 1 -17.48 -41.10 3.35
CA GLU A 1 -17.95 -39.82 3.91
C GLU A 1 -16.89 -39.17 4.82
N SER A 2 -16.27 -39.89 5.78
CA SER A 2 -15.26 -39.35 6.68
C SER A 2 -14.03 -38.81 5.95
N ASP A 3 -13.52 -39.49 4.93
CA ASP A 3 -12.33 -39.10 4.17
C ASP A 3 -12.58 -37.86 3.34
N THR A 4 -13.80 -37.69 2.83
CA THR A 4 -14.21 -36.47 2.11
C THR A 4 -14.23 -35.25 3.03
N ILE A 5 -14.73 -35.39 4.25
CA ILE A 5 -14.74 -34.30 5.25
C ILE A 5 -13.30 -33.89 5.61
N VAL A 6 -12.44 -34.86 5.90
CA VAL A 6 -11.03 -34.60 6.25
C VAL A 6 -10.32 -33.89 5.09
N ALA A 7 -10.54 -34.30 3.85
CA ALA A 7 -9.95 -33.69 2.66
C ALA A 7 -10.41 -32.21 2.51
N ARG A 8 -11.72 -31.95 2.67
CA ARG A 8 -12.27 -30.58 2.59
C ARG A 8 -11.73 -29.66 3.68
N VAL A 9 -11.67 -30.15 4.91
CA VAL A 9 -11.10 -29.38 6.05
C VAL A 9 -9.62 -29.09 5.81
N LYS A 10 -8.86 -30.06 5.30
CA LYS A 10 -7.45 -29.85 4.96
C LYS A 10 -7.32 -28.78 3.88
N GLN A 11 -8.05 -28.89 2.78
CA GLN A 11 -8.05 -27.92 1.70
C GLN A 11 -8.39 -26.51 2.21
N ALA A 12 -9.47 -26.36 2.95
CA ALA A 12 -9.89 -25.07 3.50
C ALA A 12 -8.82 -24.42 4.40
N LEU A 13 -8.16 -25.20 5.26
CA LEU A 13 -7.08 -24.71 6.11
C LEU A 13 -5.81 -24.35 5.32
N GLU A 14 -5.52 -25.05 4.22
CA GLU A 14 -4.41 -24.72 3.32
C GLU A 14 -4.67 -23.40 2.58
N GLN A 15 -5.89 -23.17 2.09
CA GLN A 15 -6.31 -21.95 1.42
C GLN A 15 -6.06 -20.69 2.26
N VAL A 16 -6.33 -20.77 3.56
CA VAL A 16 -6.10 -19.65 4.50
C VAL A 16 -4.74 -19.72 5.20
N ARG A 17 -3.83 -20.61 4.76
CA ARG A 17 -2.48 -20.84 5.32
C ARG A 17 -2.47 -21.22 6.81
N MET A 18 -3.49 -21.98 7.28
CA MET A 18 -3.62 -22.39 8.67
C MET A 18 -3.38 -23.88 8.91
N TRP A 19 -3.13 -24.69 7.89
CA TRP A 19 -2.90 -26.13 8.05
C TRP A 19 -1.82 -26.49 9.08
N LYS A 20 -0.71 -25.75 9.10
CA LYS A 20 0.37 -25.97 10.07
C LYS A 20 -0.06 -25.75 11.52
N ARG A 21 -1.11 -24.96 11.75
CA ARG A 21 -1.67 -24.63 13.06
C ARG A 21 -2.90 -25.45 13.45
N ARG A 22 -3.32 -26.45 12.64
CA ARG A 22 -4.55 -27.25 12.84
C ARG A 22 -4.67 -27.93 14.20
N LYS A 23 -3.55 -28.17 14.90
CA LYS A 23 -3.51 -28.76 16.24
C LYS A 23 -3.27 -27.72 17.36
N THR A 24 -3.14 -26.44 17.01
CA THR A 24 -2.93 -25.37 18.01
C THR A 24 -4.26 -25.05 18.70
N ALA A 25 -4.24 -25.01 20.02
CA ALA A 25 -5.44 -24.65 20.77
C ALA A 25 -5.86 -23.20 20.47
N PRO A 26 -7.17 -22.90 20.39
CA PRO A 26 -7.67 -21.56 19.98
C PRO A 26 -7.16 -20.40 20.84
N ASN A 27 -6.91 -20.62 22.11
CA ASN A 27 -6.36 -19.61 23.02
C ASN A 27 -4.91 -19.21 22.72
N HIS A 28 -4.18 -20.03 21.96
CA HIS A 28 -2.81 -19.78 21.52
C HIS A 28 -2.73 -19.17 20.12
N LEU A 29 -3.86 -18.80 19.53
CA LEU A 29 -3.94 -18.20 18.21
C LEU A 29 -4.13 -16.69 18.34
N SER A 30 -3.46 -15.92 17.43
CA SER A 30 -3.73 -14.49 17.31
C SER A 30 -5.15 -14.23 16.76
N GLY A 31 -5.65 -12.99 16.89
CA GLY A 31 -6.96 -12.59 16.35
C GLY A 31 -7.09 -12.91 14.86
N GLY A 32 -6.12 -12.53 14.04
CA GLY A 32 -6.10 -12.82 12.61
C GLY A 32 -6.02 -14.31 12.29
N GLN A 33 -5.34 -15.12 13.12
CA GLN A 33 -5.33 -16.58 12.95
C GLN A 33 -6.69 -17.19 13.28
N LYS A 34 -7.36 -16.73 14.35
CA LYS A 34 -8.73 -17.16 14.70
C LYS A 34 -9.70 -16.83 13.56
N GLN A 35 -9.61 -15.61 13.03
CA GLN A 35 -10.46 -15.17 11.92
C GLN A 35 -10.26 -16.03 10.67
N ARG A 36 -9.02 -16.32 10.28
CA ARG A 36 -8.74 -17.20 9.15
C ARG A 36 -9.25 -18.63 9.36
N ILE A 37 -9.21 -19.15 10.58
CA ILE A 37 -9.82 -20.46 10.88
C ILE A 37 -11.33 -20.41 10.76
N ALA A 38 -11.99 -19.32 11.21
CA ALA A 38 -13.43 -19.15 11.03
C ALA A 38 -13.81 -19.13 9.54
N ILE A 39 -13.05 -18.42 8.71
CA ILE A 39 -13.19 -18.41 7.25
C ILE A 39 -13.00 -19.82 6.69
N ALA A 40 -11.97 -20.58 7.13
CA ALA A 40 -11.76 -21.96 6.69
C ALA A 40 -12.95 -22.87 7.01
N GLY A 41 -13.61 -22.66 8.16
CA GLY A 41 -14.83 -23.38 8.52
C GLY A 41 -15.96 -23.20 7.50
N ILE A 42 -16.13 -21.98 7.00
CA ILE A 42 -17.10 -21.69 5.94
C ILE A 42 -16.65 -22.30 4.60
N LEU A 43 -15.37 -22.16 4.25
CA LEU A 43 -14.81 -22.68 3.00
C LEU A 43 -14.92 -24.21 2.89
N ALA A 44 -14.87 -24.94 4.00
CA ALA A 44 -15.05 -26.40 4.02
C ALA A 44 -16.43 -26.84 3.53
N MET A 45 -17.42 -25.94 3.51
CA MET A 45 -18.75 -26.17 2.95
C MET A 45 -18.83 -25.98 1.43
N HIS A 46 -17.73 -25.50 0.79
CA HIS A 46 -17.65 -25.21 -0.64
C HIS A 46 -18.72 -24.20 -1.12
N PRO A 47 -18.79 -23.00 -0.53
CA PRO A 47 -19.74 -21.99 -0.98
C PRO A 47 -19.27 -21.34 -2.29
N ASP A 48 -20.23 -20.92 -3.13
CA ASP A 48 -19.94 -20.13 -4.33
C ASP A 48 -19.61 -18.66 -3.99
N TYR A 49 -20.12 -18.17 -2.87
CA TYR A 49 -19.88 -16.82 -2.37
C TYR A 49 -19.78 -16.80 -0.84
N ILE A 50 -19.04 -15.83 -0.32
CA ILE A 50 -18.91 -15.58 1.11
C ILE A 50 -19.25 -14.12 1.42
N VAL A 51 -20.05 -13.89 2.46
CA VAL A 51 -20.36 -12.57 2.98
C VAL A 51 -19.69 -12.41 4.34
N LEU A 52 -18.90 -11.37 4.50
CA LEU A 52 -18.13 -11.08 5.71
C LEU A 52 -18.47 -9.68 6.20
N ASP A 53 -18.92 -9.59 7.43
CA ASP A 53 -19.26 -8.34 8.08
C ASP A 53 -18.11 -7.94 9.04
N GLU A 54 -17.41 -6.86 8.71
CA GLU A 54 -16.27 -6.31 9.43
C GLU A 54 -15.24 -7.36 9.91
N PRO A 55 -14.74 -8.24 9.05
CA PRO A 55 -13.94 -9.38 9.48
C PRO A 55 -12.58 -8.99 10.07
N THR A 56 -12.19 -7.74 9.97
CA THR A 56 -10.87 -7.23 10.38
C THR A 56 -10.94 -6.19 11.50
N ALA A 57 -12.13 -5.76 11.93
CA ALA A 57 -12.33 -4.65 12.87
C ALA A 57 -11.56 -4.80 14.20
N MET A 58 -11.40 -6.04 14.69
CA MET A 58 -10.75 -6.34 15.98
C MET A 58 -9.31 -6.86 15.82
N LEU A 59 -8.70 -6.65 14.65
CA LEU A 59 -7.39 -7.19 14.35
C LEU A 59 -6.30 -6.11 14.39
N ASP A 60 -5.12 -6.51 14.82
CA ASP A 60 -3.91 -5.72 14.64
C ASP A 60 -3.57 -5.56 13.14
N PRO A 61 -2.75 -4.59 12.74
CA PRO A 61 -2.45 -4.32 11.33
C PRO A 61 -1.92 -5.56 10.59
N LYS A 62 -1.14 -6.40 11.26
CA LYS A 62 -0.62 -7.64 10.68
C LYS A 62 -1.73 -8.66 10.44
N GLY A 63 -2.59 -8.87 11.42
CA GLY A 63 -3.73 -9.78 11.32
C GLY A 63 -4.71 -9.35 10.23
N ARG A 64 -5.00 -8.05 10.13
CA ARG A 64 -5.82 -7.45 9.07
C ARG A 64 -5.23 -7.78 7.69
N LYS A 65 -3.96 -7.48 7.48
CA LYS A 65 -3.27 -7.77 6.22
C LYS A 65 -3.35 -9.27 5.85
N GLU A 66 -3.10 -10.16 6.82
CA GLU A 66 -3.14 -11.61 6.60
C GLU A 66 -4.54 -12.11 6.20
N VAL A 67 -5.60 -11.53 6.77
CA VAL A 67 -6.99 -11.86 6.40
C VAL A 67 -7.32 -11.33 5.01
N MET A 68 -7.02 -10.06 4.72
CA MET A 68 -7.28 -9.47 3.40
C MET A 68 -6.53 -10.20 2.28
N GLU A 69 -5.26 -10.56 2.47
CA GLU A 69 -4.52 -11.40 1.52
C GLU A 69 -5.15 -12.78 1.30
N ALA A 70 -5.74 -13.38 2.35
CA ALA A 70 -6.45 -14.64 2.21
C ALA A 70 -7.72 -14.49 1.36
N LEU A 71 -8.51 -13.43 1.61
CA LEU A 71 -9.73 -13.12 0.85
C LEU A 71 -9.44 -12.81 -0.62
N GLN A 72 -8.39 -12.04 -0.89
CA GLN A 72 -7.95 -11.75 -2.27
C GLN A 72 -7.57 -13.04 -3.02
N ARG A 73 -6.83 -13.95 -2.38
CA ARG A 73 -6.48 -15.23 -3.01
C ARG A 73 -7.73 -16.08 -3.30
N LEU A 74 -8.69 -16.14 -2.39
CA LEU A 74 -9.93 -16.87 -2.61
C LEU A 74 -10.70 -16.33 -3.82
N ASN A 75 -10.74 -15.01 -3.98
CA ASN A 75 -11.38 -14.39 -5.12
C ASN A 75 -10.61 -14.61 -6.44
N GLN A 76 -9.27 -14.41 -6.43
CA GLN A 76 -8.45 -14.43 -7.65
C GLN A 76 -8.10 -15.85 -8.13
N GLU A 77 -7.78 -16.75 -7.18
CA GLU A 77 -7.29 -18.10 -7.51
C GLU A 77 -8.42 -19.13 -7.57
N GLN A 78 -9.56 -18.86 -6.94
CA GLN A 78 -10.68 -19.81 -6.84
C GLN A 78 -11.97 -19.28 -7.42
N GLU A 79 -11.93 -18.11 -8.04
CA GLU A 79 -13.09 -17.43 -8.64
C GLU A 79 -14.27 -17.25 -7.68
N MET A 80 -14.01 -17.33 -6.36
CA MET A 80 -15.02 -17.19 -5.34
C MET A 80 -15.48 -15.75 -5.23
N THR A 81 -16.78 -15.51 -5.21
CA THR A 81 -17.32 -14.19 -4.93
C THR A 81 -17.20 -13.86 -3.44
N VAL A 82 -16.45 -12.79 -3.13
CA VAL A 82 -16.30 -12.28 -1.77
C VAL A 82 -17.04 -10.95 -1.63
N ILE A 83 -18.02 -10.91 -0.75
CA ILE A 83 -18.76 -9.69 -0.35
C ILE A 83 -18.22 -9.28 1.02
N LEU A 84 -17.57 -8.12 1.06
CA LEU A 84 -16.98 -7.56 2.27
C LEU A 84 -17.78 -6.33 2.70
N ILE A 85 -18.34 -6.36 3.90
CA ILE A 85 -18.94 -5.19 4.54
C ILE A 85 -17.86 -4.59 5.43
N THR A 86 -17.49 -3.34 5.18
CA THR A 86 -16.44 -2.66 5.92
C THR A 86 -16.65 -1.15 5.91
N HIS A 87 -16.17 -0.47 6.93
CA HIS A 87 -16.02 0.97 6.98
C HIS A 87 -14.56 1.42 6.72
N ASP A 88 -13.66 0.48 6.50
CA ASP A 88 -12.25 0.76 6.22
C ASP A 88 -12.04 1.02 4.72
N MET A 89 -11.66 2.24 4.40
CA MET A 89 -11.48 2.66 3.00
C MET A 89 -10.29 1.99 2.31
N GLU A 90 -9.27 1.57 3.06
CA GLU A 90 -8.14 0.80 2.50
C GLU A 90 -8.59 -0.60 2.07
N GLU A 91 -9.53 -1.22 2.81
CA GLU A 91 -10.13 -2.50 2.42
C GLU A 91 -11.04 -2.34 1.20
N ALA A 92 -11.87 -1.29 1.18
CA ALA A 92 -12.73 -0.97 0.04
C ALA A 92 -11.93 -0.73 -1.24
N ALA A 93 -10.73 -0.14 -1.13
CA ALA A 93 -9.83 0.10 -2.24
C ALA A 93 -9.26 -1.17 -2.90
N LEU A 94 -9.27 -2.30 -2.18
CA LEU A 94 -8.81 -3.60 -2.69
C LEU A 94 -9.87 -4.38 -3.46
N ALA A 95 -11.13 -3.91 -3.44
CA ALA A 95 -12.24 -4.56 -4.11
C ALA A 95 -12.26 -4.26 -5.61
N SER A 96 -12.91 -5.13 -6.40
CA SER A 96 -13.20 -4.87 -7.82
C SER A 96 -14.42 -3.96 -8.04
N ARG A 97 -15.30 -3.87 -7.04
CA ARG A 97 -16.53 -3.08 -7.04
C ARG A 97 -16.84 -2.60 -5.65
N VAL A 98 -17.24 -1.35 -5.53
CA VAL A 98 -17.67 -0.72 -4.27
C VAL A 98 -19.15 -0.36 -4.38
N ILE A 99 -19.92 -0.70 -3.36
CA ILE A 99 -21.32 -0.28 -3.18
C ILE A 99 -21.38 0.53 -1.88
N LEU A 100 -21.79 1.78 -1.96
CA LEU A 100 -22.05 2.61 -0.78
C LEU A 100 -23.53 2.60 -0.44
N LEU A 101 -23.82 2.19 0.78
CA LEU A 101 -25.17 2.25 1.36
C LEU A 101 -25.18 3.32 2.45
N ALA A 102 -26.14 4.24 2.37
CA ALA A 102 -26.40 5.23 3.42
C ALA A 102 -27.92 5.46 3.53
N ASP A 103 -28.43 5.54 4.75
CA ASP A 103 -29.85 5.74 5.05
C ASP A 103 -30.79 4.76 4.33
N GLY A 104 -30.37 3.50 4.22
CA GLY A 104 -31.10 2.44 3.54
C GLY A 104 -31.16 2.55 2.02
N GLN A 105 -30.37 3.46 1.43
CA GLN A 105 -30.32 3.68 -0.02
C GLN A 105 -28.92 3.42 -0.57
N MET A 106 -28.86 2.93 -1.79
CA MET A 106 -27.62 2.79 -2.55
C MET A 106 -27.23 4.16 -3.11
N ARG A 107 -26.15 4.74 -2.60
CA ARG A 107 -25.63 6.06 -2.99
C ARG A 107 -24.55 5.97 -4.05
N PHE A 108 -23.87 4.84 -4.14
CA PHE A 108 -22.86 4.59 -5.15
C PHE A 108 -22.79 3.10 -5.48
N ASP A 109 -22.45 2.81 -6.74
CA ASP A 109 -22.15 1.49 -7.27
C ASP A 109 -21.14 1.61 -8.42
N GLY A 110 -19.95 1.07 -8.26
CA GLY A 110 -18.92 1.16 -9.29
C GLY A 110 -17.53 0.72 -8.83
N ARG A 111 -16.53 1.04 -9.65
CA ARG A 111 -15.14 0.72 -9.34
C ARG A 111 -14.58 1.65 -8.26
N PRO A 112 -13.59 1.17 -7.46
CA PRO A 112 -12.93 1.97 -6.43
C PRO A 112 -12.39 3.30 -6.95
N GLU A 113 -11.80 3.33 -8.16
CA GLU A 113 -11.24 4.56 -8.73
C GLU A 113 -12.30 5.65 -8.92
N LYS A 114 -13.51 5.26 -9.33
CA LYS A 114 -14.63 6.21 -9.48
C LYS A 114 -15.18 6.64 -8.13
N PHE A 115 -15.25 5.71 -7.16
CA PHE A 115 -15.71 6.00 -5.81
C PHE A 115 -14.79 7.00 -5.11
N PHE A 116 -13.48 6.72 -5.07
CA PHE A 116 -12.49 7.59 -4.42
C PHE A 116 -12.17 8.87 -5.22
N GLY A 117 -12.59 8.95 -6.46
CA GLY A 117 -12.57 10.17 -7.28
C GLY A 117 -13.79 11.09 -7.08
N ALA A 118 -14.84 10.61 -6.41
CA ALA A 118 -16.08 11.37 -6.18
C ALA A 118 -16.00 12.23 -4.91
N ASP A 119 -15.17 13.29 -4.91
CA ASP A 119 -14.91 14.13 -3.74
C ASP A 119 -16.17 14.67 -3.06
N ALA A 120 -17.16 15.12 -3.84
CA ALA A 120 -18.39 15.67 -3.31
C ALA A 120 -19.17 14.62 -2.51
N LEU A 121 -19.25 13.38 -3.02
CA LEU A 121 -19.91 12.27 -2.34
C LEU A 121 -19.18 11.88 -1.06
N LEU A 122 -17.83 11.77 -1.12
CA LEU A 122 -17.02 11.44 0.06
C LEU A 122 -17.17 12.51 1.15
N ALA A 123 -17.14 13.79 0.78
CA ALA A 123 -17.33 14.90 1.71
C ALA A 123 -18.75 14.90 2.33
N GLU A 124 -19.81 14.65 1.53
CA GLU A 124 -21.17 14.51 2.01
C GLU A 124 -21.31 13.39 3.04
N MET A 125 -20.61 12.27 2.82
CA MET A 125 -20.65 11.10 3.70
C MET A 125 -19.63 11.17 4.87
N GLY A 126 -18.85 12.24 4.98
CA GLY A 126 -17.80 12.37 6.00
C GLY A 126 -16.68 11.34 5.85
N MET A 127 -16.42 10.88 4.63
CA MET A 127 -15.41 9.85 4.30
C MET A 127 -14.17 10.48 3.68
N GLU A 128 -13.02 9.86 3.89
CA GLU A 128 -11.77 10.22 3.22
C GLU A 128 -11.28 9.08 2.33
N ALA A 129 -10.78 9.43 1.15
CA ALA A 129 -10.13 8.47 0.29
C ALA A 129 -8.83 7.94 0.93
N PRO A 130 -8.44 6.68 0.66
CA PRO A 130 -7.14 6.13 1.05
C PRO A 130 -5.97 7.03 0.65
N LEU A 131 -4.90 6.97 1.45
CA LEU A 131 -3.71 7.80 1.19
C LEU A 131 -3.16 7.60 -0.24
N SER A 132 -3.17 6.38 -0.73
CA SER A 132 -2.73 6.04 -2.09
C SER A 132 -3.50 6.79 -3.18
N TYR A 133 -4.81 6.92 -3.04
CA TYR A 133 -5.66 7.68 -3.96
C TYR A 133 -5.45 9.18 -3.83
N ARG A 134 -5.29 9.68 -2.60
CA ARG A 134 -5.02 11.11 -2.33
C ARG A 134 -3.67 11.55 -2.91
N VAL A 135 -2.62 10.75 -2.72
CA VAL A 135 -1.29 11.01 -3.29
C VAL A 135 -1.33 10.94 -4.82
N ARG A 136 -1.96 9.92 -5.41
CA ARG A 136 -2.12 9.81 -6.86
C ARG A 136 -2.78 11.04 -7.44
N LYS A 137 -3.87 11.50 -6.83
CA LYS A 137 -4.59 12.70 -7.26
C LYS A 137 -3.72 13.96 -7.19
N LEU A 138 -2.86 14.07 -6.18
CA LEU A 138 -1.89 15.18 -6.08
C LEU A 138 -0.84 15.11 -7.19
N ILE A 139 -0.35 13.92 -7.53
CA ILE A 139 0.64 13.72 -8.60
C ILE A 139 0.02 14.03 -9.97
N ASP A 140 -1.22 13.57 -10.21
CA ASP A 140 -1.94 13.76 -11.47
C ASP A 140 -2.52 15.19 -11.64
N SER A 141 -2.36 16.05 -10.61
CA SER A 141 -2.83 17.43 -10.68
C SER A 141 -1.76 18.36 -11.27
N ASP A 142 -2.16 19.30 -12.13
CA ASP A 142 -1.31 20.35 -12.72
C ASP A 142 -0.55 21.17 -11.64
N VAL A 143 -1.05 21.18 -10.40
CA VAL A 143 -0.43 21.84 -9.25
C VAL A 143 0.88 21.16 -8.86
N PHE A 144 0.99 19.84 -8.98
CA PHE A 144 2.20 19.10 -8.66
C PHE A 144 3.28 19.33 -9.71
N GLU A 145 2.92 19.28 -11.00
CA GLU A 145 3.84 19.59 -12.11
C GLU A 145 4.35 21.04 -12.01
N LYS A 146 3.47 21.97 -11.68
CA LYS A 146 3.84 23.39 -11.50
C LYS A 146 4.79 23.58 -10.31
N LYS A 147 4.53 22.95 -9.16
CA LYS A 147 5.41 23.04 -7.99
C LYS A 147 6.79 22.43 -8.21
N ILE A 148 6.87 21.28 -8.92
CA ILE A 148 8.16 20.69 -9.29
C ILE A 148 8.88 21.55 -10.33
N GLY A 149 8.15 22.14 -11.27
CA GLY A 149 8.70 23.09 -12.23
C GLY A 149 9.30 24.31 -11.54
N ASP A 150 8.56 24.90 -10.62
CA ASP A 150 9.00 26.08 -9.85
C ASP A 150 10.21 25.74 -8.94
N ALA A 151 10.21 24.60 -8.26
CA ALA A 151 11.33 24.15 -7.42
C ALA A 151 12.61 23.89 -8.24
N ARG A 152 12.49 23.29 -9.42
CA ARG A 152 13.63 23.10 -10.34
C ARG A 152 14.19 24.42 -10.88
N VAL A 153 13.33 25.41 -11.11
CA VAL A 153 13.74 26.76 -11.52
C VAL A 153 14.47 27.46 -10.38
N GLU A 154 14.01 27.33 -9.13
CA GLU A 154 14.70 27.88 -7.96
C GLU A 154 16.07 27.25 -7.75
N GLU A 155 16.19 25.91 -7.78
CA GLU A 155 17.48 25.23 -7.67
C GLU A 155 18.47 25.65 -8.79
N ALA A 156 17.98 25.70 -10.04
CA ALA A 156 18.80 26.15 -11.18
C ALA A 156 19.21 27.64 -11.05
N THR A 157 18.41 28.45 -10.37
CA THR A 157 18.70 29.87 -10.13
C THR A 157 19.70 30.04 -8.99
N ILE A 158 19.63 29.21 -7.96
CA ILE A 158 20.60 29.19 -6.85
C ILE A 158 21.98 28.74 -7.37
N ASP A 159 22.05 27.67 -8.16
CA ASP A 159 23.31 27.18 -8.76
C ASP A 159 23.97 28.22 -9.67
N LYS A 160 23.18 28.99 -10.44
CA LYS A 160 23.69 30.10 -11.23
C LYS A 160 24.20 31.27 -10.40
N ARG A 161 23.55 31.59 -9.28
CA ARG A 161 23.97 32.69 -8.37
C ARG A 161 25.27 32.34 -7.64
N GLU A 162 25.40 31.07 -7.19
CA GLU A 162 26.63 30.58 -6.55
C GLU A 162 27.82 30.60 -7.53
N LYS A 163 27.64 30.13 -8.77
CA LYS A 163 28.66 30.19 -9.81
C LYS A 163 29.08 31.63 -10.17
N VAL A 164 28.15 32.59 -10.21
CA VAL A 164 28.46 33.98 -10.47
C VAL A 164 29.19 34.62 -9.28
N ALA A 165 28.88 34.22 -8.04
CA ALA A 165 29.58 34.70 -6.85
C ALA A 165 31.01 34.17 -6.75
N GLU A 166 31.28 32.98 -7.30
CA GLU A 166 32.64 32.42 -7.32
C GLU A 166 33.52 33.05 -8.39
N TYR A 167 32.96 33.51 -9.51
CA TYR A 167 33.69 34.25 -10.57
C TYR A 167 33.92 35.73 -10.24
N GLY A 168 33.25 36.31 -9.25
CA GLY A 168 33.34 37.74 -8.88
C GLY A 168 34.39 38.07 -7.81
N LYS A 169 35.20 37.13 -7.35
CA LYS A 169 36.29 37.46 -6.42
C LYS A 169 37.48 37.98 -7.20
N PRO A 170 37.97 39.23 -6.94
CA PRO A 170 39.13 39.77 -7.60
C PRO A 170 40.38 38.93 -7.26
N GLY A 171 41.05 38.43 -8.30
CA GLY A 171 42.27 37.69 -8.15
C GLY A 171 43.31 38.47 -7.38
N ARG A 172 43.82 37.91 -6.31
CA ARG A 172 45.07 38.40 -5.71
C ARG A 172 46.17 38.14 -6.67
N GLU A 173 46.57 39.17 -7.41
CA GLU A 173 47.88 39.22 -8.04
C GLU A 173 48.95 39.38 -6.96
N GLY A 174 50.00 38.60 -7.09
CA GLY A 174 51.28 38.84 -6.42
C GLY A 174 51.71 37.75 -5.48
N GLU A 175 52.45 36.80 -6.02
CA GLU A 175 53.80 36.44 -5.60
C GLU A 175 54.28 35.25 -6.44
N ALA A 176 54.93 35.61 -7.56
CA ALA A 176 55.80 34.71 -8.26
C ALA A 176 57.21 34.89 -7.68
N SER A 177 57.85 33.80 -7.37
CA SER A 177 59.28 33.56 -7.49
C SER A 177 59.83 32.69 -6.35
N SER A 178 60.60 31.74 -6.81
CA SER A 178 61.54 30.90 -6.09
C SER A 178 60.98 29.62 -5.45
N GLU A 179 61.08 28.56 -6.21
CA GLU A 179 61.80 27.32 -5.87
C GLU A 179 61.54 26.22 -6.90
N LEU A 180 62.12 26.40 -8.06
CA LEU A 180 62.45 25.34 -8.96
C LEU A 180 63.92 25.06 -8.72
N VAL A 181 64.27 24.04 -7.97
CA VAL A 181 65.48 23.20 -8.11
C VAL A 181 65.41 22.06 -7.09
N ASP A 182 65.64 20.87 -7.61
CA ASP A 182 66.05 19.64 -6.95
C ASP A 182 65.03 18.70 -6.33
N LYS A 183 64.68 17.69 -7.09
CA LYS A 183 65.07 16.29 -6.86
C LYS A 183 64.45 15.32 -7.85
N LYS A 184 65.04 15.22 -9.00
CA LYS A 184 65.19 13.93 -9.68
C LYS A 184 66.37 13.23 -9.01
N LYS A 185 66.15 12.10 -8.35
CA LYS A 185 66.93 10.87 -8.28
C LYS A 185 66.53 10.00 -7.10
N ASN A 186 66.27 8.83 -7.44
CA ASN A 186 66.46 7.52 -6.86
C ASN A 186 65.16 6.72 -6.80
N LYS A 187 65.03 5.84 -7.79
CA LYS A 187 65.62 4.48 -7.99
C LYS A 187 64.95 3.46 -7.06
N LYS A 188 64.29 2.55 -7.77
CA LYS A 188 64.60 1.11 -7.77
C LYS A 188 64.99 0.51 -6.39
N ALA A 189 64.12 -0.27 -5.85
CA ALA A 189 64.31 -1.66 -5.53
C ALA A 189 62.95 -2.29 -5.26
#